data_b6516c90c0fcd85594d80a34d8e5d51e
#
_entry.id   b6516c90c0fcd85594d80a34d8e5d51e
#
_cell.length_a   1.000
_cell.length_b   1.000
_cell.length_c   1.000
_cell.angle_alpha   90.00
_cell.angle_beta   90.00
_cell.angle_gamma   90.00
#
_symmetry.space_group_name_H-M   'P 1'
#
loop_
_entity.id
_entity.type
_entity.pdbx_description
1 polymer ?
#
loop_
_entity_poly.entity_id
_entity_poly.type
_entity_poly.pdbx_seq_one_letter_code
_entity_poly.pdbx_strand_id
1 'polypeptide(L)'
;LEDGEVILGVDTDLQNPMVDLEDVTRVHEESGRILDIDKSMAEYNAFDTGCFLCTPTIFDALEEARDRHNDTSLSAGIRVLAKKQKIRALPVRNFWIDVDDQKSFEKAEQELLQILRGKSHDGPVSRRLNRPLSIRCSRILVRYPVTPNQISLFSFLLSVLATVFFVADGYA
;
A
#
# COMPACT_ATOMS: atom_id res chain seq x y z
N LEU A 1 -21.37 7.03 -1.80
CA LEU A 1 -21.72 6.79 -0.39
C LEU A 1 -23.17 7.18 -0.21
N GLU A 2 -23.98 6.25 0.27
CA GLU A 2 -25.29 6.61 0.81
C GLU A 2 -25.09 7.36 2.14
N ASP A 3 -26.04 8.22 2.50
CA ASP A 3 -25.89 9.06 3.70
C ASP A 3 -25.65 8.20 4.96
N GLY A 4 -24.51 8.41 5.58
CA GLY A 4 -24.11 7.74 6.83
C GLY A 4 -23.46 6.36 6.67
N GLU A 5 -23.08 5.93 5.45
CA GLU A 5 -22.31 4.71 5.26
C GLU A 5 -20.80 4.92 5.43
N VAL A 6 -20.12 3.85 5.87
CA VAL A 6 -18.66 3.71 5.89
C VAL A 6 -18.27 2.60 4.91
N ILE A 7 -17.15 2.76 4.22
CA ILE A 7 -16.58 1.70 3.37
C ILE A 7 -15.23 1.29 3.95
N LEU A 8 -15.02 -0.01 4.07
CA LEU A 8 -13.74 -0.62 4.43
C LEU A 8 -13.16 -1.36 3.22
N GLY A 9 -11.91 -1.04 2.89
CA GLY A 9 -11.12 -1.86 1.98
C GLY A 9 -10.78 -3.20 2.63
N VAL A 10 -11.11 -4.29 1.96
CA VAL A 10 -10.83 -5.65 2.46
C VAL A 10 -10.01 -6.44 1.46
N ASP A 11 -9.09 -7.26 1.95
CA ASP A 11 -8.42 -8.27 1.14
C ASP A 11 -9.13 -9.61 1.31
N THR A 12 -9.62 -10.15 0.21
CA THR A 12 -10.30 -11.45 0.16
C THR A 12 -9.35 -12.61 -0.17
N ASP A 13 -8.06 -12.33 -0.42
CA ASP A 13 -7.03 -13.36 -0.60
C ASP A 13 -6.50 -13.81 0.77
N LEU A 14 -7.12 -14.85 1.32
CA LEU A 14 -6.71 -15.44 2.61
C LEU A 14 -5.33 -16.10 2.58
N GLN A 15 -4.73 -16.26 1.40
CA GLN A 15 -3.39 -16.80 1.21
C GLN A 15 -2.35 -15.72 0.89
N ASN A 16 -2.71 -14.45 1.01
CA ASN A 16 -1.79 -13.35 0.76
C ASN A 16 -0.54 -13.47 1.66
N PRO A 17 0.66 -13.73 1.09
CA PRO A 17 1.88 -13.93 1.88
C PRO A 17 2.40 -12.65 2.54
N MET A 18 1.79 -11.50 2.23
CA MET A 18 2.17 -10.20 2.79
C MET A 18 1.45 -9.91 4.10
N VAL A 19 0.43 -10.68 4.43
CA VAL A 19 -0.36 -10.50 5.65
C VAL A 19 0.28 -11.25 6.81
N ASP A 20 0.44 -10.57 7.94
CA ASP A 20 0.80 -11.22 9.21
C ASP A 20 -0.48 -11.76 9.88
N LEU A 21 -0.65 -13.08 9.83
CA LEU A 21 -1.84 -13.75 10.37
C LEU A 21 -1.96 -13.66 11.91
N GLU A 22 -0.87 -13.30 12.61
CA GLU A 22 -0.87 -13.14 14.06
C GLU A 22 -1.39 -11.77 14.49
N ASP A 23 -1.20 -10.73 13.65
CA ASP A 23 -1.60 -9.35 13.98
C ASP A 23 -2.78 -8.82 13.17
N VAL A 24 -3.07 -9.38 12.00
CA VAL A 24 -4.11 -8.88 11.10
C VAL A 24 -5.50 -8.89 11.72
N THR A 25 -6.25 -7.83 11.47
CA THR A 25 -7.67 -7.76 11.82
C THR A 25 -8.50 -8.53 10.78
N ARG A 26 -9.29 -9.48 11.25
CA ARG A 26 -10.12 -10.38 10.44
C ARG A 26 -11.49 -9.79 10.22
N VAL A 27 -12.06 -10.03 9.07
CA VAL A 27 -13.36 -9.50 8.65
C VAL A 27 -14.26 -10.63 8.19
N HIS A 28 -15.50 -10.62 8.63
CA HIS A 28 -16.55 -11.44 8.07
C HIS A 28 -17.48 -10.55 7.23
N GLU A 29 -17.47 -10.76 5.93
CA GLU A 29 -18.33 -10.03 5.01
C GLU A 29 -19.32 -10.96 4.32
N GLU A 30 -20.49 -10.45 3.98
CA GLU A 30 -21.50 -11.16 3.20
C GLU A 30 -22.19 -10.18 2.26
N SER A 31 -22.22 -10.52 0.97
CA SER A 31 -22.87 -9.72 -0.07
C SER A 31 -22.39 -8.26 -0.12
N GLY A 32 -21.09 -8.02 0.19
CA GLY A 32 -20.48 -6.70 0.21
C GLY A 32 -20.80 -5.87 1.45
N ARG A 33 -21.37 -6.48 2.50
CA ARG A 33 -21.58 -5.85 3.82
C ARG A 33 -20.73 -6.53 4.87
N ILE A 34 -20.16 -5.75 5.76
CA ILE A 34 -19.38 -6.28 6.88
C ILE A 34 -20.36 -6.64 7.99
N LEU A 35 -20.28 -7.88 8.42
CA LEU A 35 -21.08 -8.41 9.52
C LEU A 35 -20.35 -8.31 10.86
N ASP A 36 -19.04 -8.57 10.85
CA ASP A 36 -18.20 -8.47 12.04
C ASP A 36 -16.72 -8.25 11.68
N ILE A 37 -15.97 -7.71 12.65
CA ILE A 37 -14.55 -7.41 12.53
C ILE A 37 -13.87 -7.58 13.90
N ASP A 38 -12.85 -8.45 13.97
CA ASP A 38 -12.07 -8.66 15.19
C ASP A 38 -10.77 -9.41 14.88
N LYS A 39 -9.69 -9.17 15.66
CA LYS A 39 -8.42 -9.90 15.53
C LYS A 39 -8.56 -11.38 15.93
N SER A 40 -9.43 -11.69 16.89
CA SER A 40 -9.61 -13.03 17.47
C SER A 40 -10.69 -13.88 16.80
N MET A 41 -11.27 -13.37 15.71
CA MET A 41 -12.37 -14.04 15.01
C MET A 41 -11.94 -15.38 14.41
N ALA A 42 -12.71 -16.45 14.65
CA ALA A 42 -12.45 -17.77 14.09
C ALA A 42 -13.02 -17.94 12.68
N GLU A 43 -14.19 -17.35 12.41
CA GLU A 43 -14.86 -17.40 11.12
C GLU A 43 -14.70 -16.06 10.41
N TYR A 44 -13.90 -16.03 9.35
CA TYR A 44 -13.63 -14.84 8.55
C TYR A 44 -13.41 -15.25 7.10
N ASN A 45 -13.63 -14.31 6.19
CA ASN A 45 -13.43 -14.50 4.76
C ASN A 45 -12.70 -13.33 4.09
N ALA A 46 -12.21 -12.37 4.87
CA ALA A 46 -11.39 -11.28 4.42
C ALA A 46 -10.52 -10.72 5.55
N PHE A 47 -9.53 -9.90 5.17
CA PHE A 47 -8.68 -9.13 6.07
C PHE A 47 -8.96 -7.64 5.93
N ASP A 48 -8.87 -6.91 7.04
CA ASP A 48 -8.88 -5.45 7.07
C ASP A 48 -7.57 -4.90 6.47
N THR A 49 -7.68 -4.02 5.48
CA THR A 49 -6.51 -3.38 4.85
C THR A 49 -6.12 -2.05 5.50
N GLY A 50 -6.81 -1.65 6.56
CA GLY A 50 -6.61 -0.34 7.20
C GLY A 50 -7.10 0.86 6.37
N CYS A 51 -7.73 0.63 5.22
CA CYS A 51 -8.22 1.69 4.34
C CYS A 51 -9.72 1.91 4.53
N PHE A 52 -10.07 3.02 5.16
CA PHE A 52 -11.46 3.39 5.45
C PHE A 52 -11.87 4.66 4.73
N LEU A 53 -13.06 4.64 4.14
CA LEU A 53 -13.74 5.85 3.71
C LEU A 53 -14.92 6.10 4.66
N CYS A 54 -14.75 7.07 5.54
CA CYS A 54 -15.68 7.35 6.61
C CYS A 54 -16.60 8.54 6.33
N THR A 55 -17.84 8.43 6.78
CA THR A 55 -18.74 9.57 6.97
C THR A 55 -18.71 10.00 8.46
N PRO A 56 -19.23 11.17 8.84
CA PRO A 56 -19.28 11.60 10.25
C PRO A 56 -19.95 10.61 11.20
N THR A 57 -20.79 9.71 10.68
CA THR A 57 -21.46 8.63 11.46
C THR A 57 -20.47 7.72 12.21
N ILE A 58 -19.20 7.68 11.79
CA ILE A 58 -18.16 6.92 12.52
C ILE A 58 -17.96 7.46 13.94
N PHE A 59 -18.05 8.77 14.14
CA PHE A 59 -17.86 9.38 15.47
C PHE A 59 -18.97 8.97 16.43
N ASP A 60 -20.22 8.98 15.97
CA ASP A 60 -21.37 8.51 16.76
C ASP A 60 -21.21 7.03 17.15
N ALA A 61 -20.70 6.22 16.22
CA ALA A 61 -20.47 4.80 16.48
C ALA A 61 -19.32 4.56 17.47
N LEU A 62 -18.27 5.37 17.42
CA LEU A 62 -17.16 5.31 18.38
C LEU A 62 -17.60 5.76 19.78
N GLU A 63 -18.43 6.80 19.89
CA GLU A 63 -19.02 7.23 21.15
C GLU A 63 -19.91 6.12 21.74
N GLU A 64 -20.75 5.50 20.92
CA GLU A 64 -21.59 4.39 21.35
C GLU A 64 -20.77 3.17 21.82
N ALA A 65 -19.69 2.83 21.12
CA ALA A 65 -18.78 1.76 21.50
C ALA A 65 -18.10 2.04 22.84
N ARG A 66 -17.62 3.27 23.04
CA ARG A 66 -17.04 3.70 24.30
C ARG A 66 -18.05 3.60 25.47
N ASP A 67 -19.27 4.09 25.26
CA ASP A 67 -20.26 4.21 26.33
C ASP A 67 -20.86 2.84 26.72
N ARG A 68 -20.99 1.92 25.75
CA ARG A 68 -21.57 0.57 26.01
C ARG A 68 -20.56 -0.50 26.39
N HIS A 69 -19.35 -0.41 25.84
CA HIS A 69 -18.35 -1.49 25.93
C HIS A 69 -17.03 -1.02 26.55
N ASN A 70 -16.89 0.28 26.86
CA ASN A 70 -15.64 0.91 27.30
C ASN A 70 -14.47 0.63 26.33
N ASP A 71 -14.79 0.52 25.04
CA ASP A 71 -13.83 0.23 23.95
C ASP A 71 -13.79 1.43 23.01
N THR A 72 -12.60 2.05 22.91
CA THR A 72 -12.34 3.23 22.06
C THR A 72 -11.62 2.88 20.76
N SER A 73 -11.46 1.59 20.46
CA SER A 73 -10.82 1.14 19.24
C SER A 73 -11.67 1.44 18.00
N LEU A 74 -11.01 1.66 16.86
CA LEU A 74 -11.71 1.83 15.59
C LEU A 74 -12.56 0.59 15.27
N SER A 75 -12.03 -0.61 15.49
CA SER A 75 -12.75 -1.87 15.28
C SER A 75 -14.04 -1.96 16.09
N ALA A 76 -14.07 -1.41 17.31
CA ALA A 76 -15.30 -1.36 18.12
C ALA A 76 -16.37 -0.46 17.48
N GLY A 77 -16.01 0.72 16.99
CA GLY A 77 -16.90 1.59 16.22
C GLY A 77 -17.42 0.94 14.95
N ILE A 78 -16.54 0.24 14.22
CA ILE A 78 -16.90 -0.51 13.02
C ILE A 78 -17.89 -1.65 13.34
N ARG A 79 -17.72 -2.38 14.46
CA ARG A 79 -18.69 -3.39 14.93
C ARG A 79 -20.06 -2.80 15.22
N VAL A 80 -20.12 -1.58 15.77
CA VAL A 80 -21.41 -0.88 15.97
C VAL A 80 -22.06 -0.57 14.63
N LEU A 81 -21.30 -0.11 13.64
CA LEU A 81 -21.81 0.15 12.29
C LEU A 81 -22.23 -1.13 11.56
N ALA A 82 -21.50 -2.22 11.73
CA ALA A 82 -21.84 -3.53 11.17
C ALA A 82 -23.21 -4.01 11.67
N LYS A 83 -23.45 -3.94 12.97
CA LYS A 83 -24.76 -4.25 13.57
C LYS A 83 -25.91 -3.39 13.04
N LYS A 84 -25.60 -2.15 12.62
CA LYS A 84 -26.56 -1.22 12.01
C LYS A 84 -26.64 -1.35 10.49
N GLN A 85 -25.89 -2.28 9.91
CA GLN A 85 -25.75 -2.47 8.45
C GLN A 85 -25.28 -1.21 7.70
N LYS A 86 -24.48 -0.36 8.34
CA LYS A 86 -23.97 0.91 7.81
C LYS A 86 -22.51 0.83 7.36
N ILE A 87 -21.99 -0.37 7.17
CA ILE A 87 -20.63 -0.55 6.65
C ILE A 87 -20.60 -1.54 5.49
N ARG A 88 -19.88 -1.17 4.43
CA ARG A 88 -19.69 -1.97 3.23
C ARG A 88 -18.25 -2.40 3.08
N ALA A 89 -18.06 -3.62 2.57
CA ALA A 89 -16.77 -4.12 2.15
C ALA A 89 -16.48 -3.71 0.70
N LEU A 90 -15.27 -3.21 0.44
CA LEU A 90 -14.75 -2.96 -0.91
C LEU A 90 -13.52 -3.85 -1.13
N PRO A 91 -13.60 -4.91 -1.96
CA PRO A 91 -12.44 -5.75 -2.22
C PRO A 91 -11.29 -4.99 -2.87
N VAL A 92 -10.13 -5.00 -2.22
CA VAL A 92 -8.87 -4.45 -2.75
C VAL A 92 -8.21 -5.56 -3.56
N ARG A 93 -8.00 -5.31 -4.86
CA ARG A 93 -7.40 -6.28 -5.80
C ARG A 93 -5.94 -6.00 -6.11
N ASN A 94 -5.40 -4.95 -5.53
CA ASN A 94 -4.03 -4.53 -5.75
C ASN A 94 -3.15 -4.98 -4.57
N PHE A 95 -1.84 -4.99 -4.83
CA PHE A 95 -0.85 -5.21 -3.80
C PHE A 95 -1.05 -4.25 -2.62
N TRP A 96 -1.11 -4.79 -1.43
CA TRP A 96 -1.05 -4.05 -0.17
C TRP A 96 -0.23 -4.84 0.85
N ILE A 97 0.35 -4.16 1.79
CA ILE A 97 1.11 -4.72 2.89
C ILE A 97 1.00 -3.78 4.07
N ASP A 98 0.80 -4.32 5.25
CA ASP A 98 0.88 -3.58 6.49
C ASP A 98 2.36 -3.41 6.90
N VAL A 99 2.75 -2.18 7.25
CA VAL A 99 4.14 -1.83 7.54
C VAL A 99 4.23 -1.26 8.95
N ASP A 100 4.29 -2.16 9.93
CA ASP A 100 4.35 -1.81 11.35
C ASP A 100 5.78 -1.79 11.89
N ASP A 101 6.67 -2.56 11.28
CA ASP A 101 8.04 -2.72 11.74
C ASP A 101 9.07 -2.61 10.60
N GLN A 102 10.36 -2.62 10.98
CA GLN A 102 11.46 -2.56 10.02
C GLN A 102 11.47 -3.77 9.07
N LYS A 103 11.05 -4.93 9.51
CA LYS A 103 11.05 -6.16 8.72
C LYS A 103 9.96 -6.14 7.65
N SER A 104 8.75 -5.69 8.00
CA SER A 104 7.65 -5.49 7.04
C SER A 104 7.97 -4.39 6.03
N PHE A 105 8.68 -3.32 6.46
CA PHE A 105 9.19 -2.28 5.57
C PHE A 105 10.19 -2.84 4.54
N GLU A 106 11.16 -3.64 4.96
CA GLU A 106 12.14 -4.26 4.06
C GLU A 106 11.47 -5.23 3.07
N LYS A 107 10.45 -5.97 3.53
CA LYS A 107 9.63 -6.84 2.70
C LYS A 107 8.86 -6.04 1.66
N ALA A 108 8.21 -4.95 2.06
CA ALA A 108 7.50 -4.04 1.16
C ALA A 108 8.44 -3.44 0.10
N GLU A 109 9.63 -2.98 0.50
CA GLU A 109 10.65 -2.48 -0.44
C GLU A 109 11.05 -3.55 -1.46
N GLN A 110 11.29 -4.78 -1.03
CA GLN A 110 11.67 -5.87 -1.92
C GLN A 110 10.57 -6.20 -2.93
N GLU A 111 9.32 -6.30 -2.49
CA GLU A 111 8.19 -6.62 -3.36
C GLU A 111 7.92 -5.50 -4.37
N LEU A 112 7.94 -4.24 -3.94
CA LEU A 112 7.81 -3.10 -4.86
C LEU A 112 8.93 -3.11 -5.92
N LEU A 113 10.16 -3.44 -5.53
CA LEU A 113 11.27 -3.56 -6.47
C LEU A 113 11.11 -4.76 -7.43
N GLN A 114 10.47 -5.85 -6.98
CA GLN A 114 10.16 -7.00 -7.85
C GLN A 114 9.07 -6.65 -8.87
N ILE A 115 8.02 -5.93 -8.47
CA ILE A 115 6.97 -5.43 -9.37
C ILE A 115 7.61 -4.57 -10.49
N LEU A 116 8.61 -3.74 -10.14
CA LEU A 116 9.35 -2.95 -11.12
C LEU A 116 10.20 -3.81 -12.08
N ARG A 117 10.60 -5.01 -11.69
CA ARG A 117 11.34 -5.95 -12.56
C ARG A 117 10.45 -6.61 -13.63
N GLY A 118 9.14 -6.72 -13.37
CA GLY A 118 8.22 -7.56 -14.13
C GLY A 118 7.57 -6.93 -15.36
N LYS A 119 8.02 -5.77 -15.89
CA LYS A 119 7.44 -5.20 -17.11
C LYS A 119 7.72 -6.09 -18.33
N SER A 120 6.65 -6.65 -18.91
CA SER A 120 6.69 -7.67 -19.98
C SER A 120 7.26 -7.20 -21.32
N HIS A 121 7.36 -5.88 -21.53
CA HIS A 121 7.82 -5.29 -22.79
C HIS A 121 9.32 -4.99 -22.85
N ASP A 122 10.09 -5.30 -21.81
CA ASP A 122 11.52 -5.04 -21.79
C ASP A 122 12.29 -6.08 -22.62
N GLY A 123 13.15 -5.60 -23.51
CA GLY A 123 14.07 -6.43 -24.27
C GLY A 123 15.11 -7.13 -23.38
N PRO A 124 15.80 -8.18 -23.89
CA PRO A 124 16.74 -9.00 -23.11
C PRO A 124 17.91 -8.20 -22.53
N VAL A 125 18.40 -7.19 -23.22
CA VAL A 125 19.48 -6.30 -22.73
C VAL A 125 18.98 -5.45 -21.56
N SER A 126 17.78 -4.90 -21.66
CA SER A 126 17.17 -4.11 -20.59
C SER A 126 16.98 -4.95 -19.33
N ARG A 127 16.51 -6.19 -19.46
CA ARG A 127 16.29 -7.09 -18.32
C ARG A 127 17.58 -7.49 -17.61
N ARG A 128 18.67 -7.72 -18.34
CA ARG A 128 19.92 -8.26 -17.78
C ARG A 128 20.91 -7.19 -17.33
N LEU A 129 20.94 -6.04 -17.99
CA LEU A 129 21.89 -4.96 -17.68
C LEU A 129 21.22 -3.72 -17.09
N ASN A 130 20.28 -3.10 -17.83
CA ASN A 130 19.75 -1.79 -17.43
C ASN A 130 18.90 -1.89 -16.15
N ARG A 131 18.05 -2.91 -16.03
CA ARG A 131 17.15 -3.08 -14.87
C ARG A 131 17.90 -3.29 -13.55
N PRO A 132 18.84 -4.26 -13.44
CA PRO A 132 19.57 -4.44 -12.19
C PRO A 132 20.34 -3.20 -11.75
N LEU A 133 20.94 -2.48 -12.72
CA LEU A 133 21.68 -1.26 -12.45
C LEU A 133 20.75 -0.11 -12.03
N SER A 134 19.67 0.10 -12.78
CA SER A 134 18.67 1.13 -12.47
C SER A 134 18.02 0.93 -11.10
N ILE A 135 17.66 -0.31 -10.75
CA ILE A 135 17.08 -0.63 -9.43
C ILE A 135 18.06 -0.34 -8.31
N ARG A 136 19.34 -0.68 -8.47
CA ARG A 136 20.38 -0.35 -7.46
C ARG A 136 20.54 1.16 -7.30
N CYS A 137 20.60 1.90 -8.41
CA CYS A 137 20.67 3.36 -8.37
C CYS A 137 19.42 3.97 -7.72
N SER A 138 18.23 3.49 -8.08
CA SER A 138 16.97 3.97 -7.50
C SER A 138 16.92 3.72 -5.99
N ARG A 139 17.34 2.54 -5.53
CA ARG A 139 17.41 2.23 -4.08
C ARG A 139 18.31 3.18 -3.31
N ILE A 140 19.43 3.60 -3.90
CA ILE A 140 20.32 4.57 -3.29
C ILE A 140 19.68 5.96 -3.31
N LEU A 141 19.13 6.37 -4.45
CA LEU A 141 18.55 7.70 -4.64
C LEU A 141 17.33 7.96 -3.75
N VAL A 142 16.49 6.95 -3.52
CA VAL A 142 15.32 7.07 -2.62
C VAL A 142 15.71 7.42 -1.18
N ARG A 143 16.93 7.05 -0.74
CA ARG A 143 17.44 7.40 0.59
C ARG A 143 17.89 8.86 0.72
N TYR A 144 17.99 9.57 -0.38
CA TYR A 144 18.39 10.98 -0.41
C TYR A 144 17.23 11.84 -0.89
N PRO A 145 17.09 13.09 -0.40
CA PRO A 145 16.04 14.00 -0.83
C PRO A 145 16.31 14.58 -2.23
N VAL A 146 16.49 13.68 -3.22
CA VAL A 146 16.78 14.06 -4.61
C VAL A 146 15.50 14.05 -5.42
N THR A 147 15.17 15.16 -6.05
CA THR A 147 13.99 15.28 -6.90
C THR A 147 14.25 14.79 -8.32
N PRO A 148 13.23 14.28 -9.06
CA PRO A 148 13.37 13.90 -10.47
C PRO A 148 13.94 15.01 -11.36
N ASN A 149 13.59 16.28 -11.08
CA ASN A 149 14.08 17.43 -11.83
C ASN A 149 15.59 17.64 -11.64
N GLN A 150 16.11 17.40 -10.43
CA GLN A 150 17.56 17.48 -10.16
C GLN A 150 18.32 16.40 -10.92
N ILE A 151 17.77 15.19 -11.01
CA ILE A 151 18.37 14.09 -11.79
C ILE A 151 18.41 14.45 -13.28
N SER A 152 17.31 14.99 -13.81
CA SER A 152 17.25 15.43 -15.22
C SER A 152 18.23 16.56 -15.52
N LEU A 153 18.33 17.54 -14.64
CA LEU A 153 19.29 18.65 -14.77
C LEU A 153 20.73 18.14 -14.74
N PHE A 154 21.06 17.24 -13.82
CA PHE A 154 22.39 16.64 -13.73
C PHE A 154 22.75 15.86 -14.99
N SER A 155 21.81 15.05 -15.50
CA SER A 155 21.99 14.31 -16.75
C SER A 155 22.22 15.25 -17.96
N PHE A 156 21.49 16.36 -18.03
CA PHE A 156 21.67 17.38 -19.03
C PHE A 156 23.06 18.01 -18.95
N LEU A 157 23.51 18.41 -17.77
CA LEU A 157 24.85 18.99 -17.56
C LEU A 157 25.96 18.02 -17.98
N LEU A 158 25.82 16.73 -17.62
CA LEU A 158 26.77 15.69 -18.05
C LEU A 158 26.83 15.57 -19.60
N SER A 159 25.66 15.62 -20.24
CA SER A 159 25.60 15.56 -21.73
C SER A 159 26.28 16.75 -22.37
N VAL A 160 26.09 17.97 -21.87
CA VAL A 160 26.75 19.17 -22.31
C VAL A 160 28.26 19.06 -22.10
N LEU A 161 28.70 18.61 -20.92
CA LEU A 161 30.12 18.42 -20.61
C LEU A 161 30.77 17.40 -21.58
N ALA A 162 30.13 16.27 -21.80
CA ALA A 162 30.59 15.25 -22.74
C ALA A 162 30.74 15.82 -24.18
N THR A 163 29.78 16.63 -24.60
CA THR A 163 29.83 17.30 -25.94
C THR A 163 31.02 18.25 -26.03
N VAL A 164 31.27 19.04 -24.98
CA VAL A 164 32.42 19.97 -24.95
C VAL A 164 33.74 19.20 -25.03
N PHE A 165 33.90 18.11 -24.28
CA PHE A 165 35.10 17.28 -24.35
C PHE A 165 35.29 16.66 -25.76
N PHE A 166 34.19 16.15 -26.33
CA PHE A 166 34.23 15.55 -27.65
C PHE A 166 34.70 16.55 -28.74
N VAL A 167 34.22 17.80 -28.66
CA VAL A 167 34.63 18.86 -29.59
C VAL A 167 36.08 19.33 -29.32
N ALA A 168 36.48 19.41 -28.03
CA ALA A 168 37.81 19.85 -27.65
C ALA A 168 38.93 18.86 -28.07
N ASP A 169 38.65 17.56 -28.06
CA ASP A 169 39.58 16.49 -28.44
C ASP A 169 39.76 16.32 -29.97
N GLY A 170 39.15 17.19 -30.78
CA GLY A 170 39.38 17.27 -32.22
C GLY A 170 38.78 16.09 -33.01
N TYR A 171 37.79 15.41 -32.53
CA TYR A 171 36.96 14.47 -33.28
C TYR A 171 35.90 15.23 -34.09
N ALA A 172 36.34 16.13 -34.96
CA ALA A 172 35.49 16.80 -35.95
C ALA A 172 35.96 16.39 -37.38
#